data_ce8b7696af61aa3dba1a94ec4094a84c
#
_entry.id   ce8b7696af61aa3dba1a94ec4094a84c
#
_cell.length_a   1.000
_cell.length_b   1.000
_cell.length_c   1.000
_cell.angle_alpha   90.00
_cell.angle_beta   90.00
_cell.angle_gamma   90.00
#
_symmetry.space_group_name_H-M   'P 1'
#
loop_
_entity.id
_entity.type
_entity.pdbx_description
1 polymer ?
#
loop_
_entity_poly.entity_id
_entity_poly.type
_entity_poly.pdbx_seq_one_letter_code
_entity_poly.pdbx_strand_id
1 'polypeptide(L)'
;MHTYIKRPVRALGVALALALAIPGVALAASATRAAVQDEGPSGYRLVWHDEFDGDRLDTSNWDYQLGGWGDNTQQVYRRENVSVHGGSLHLTGKYSPGTPTRDGGTQTTSSRDFTSGFVQSKNLRSFTYGYFVARVKLPKARASWSAFWLSPQNGAYGGWPRSGEIDVFESKGSLPGFVQSNAHWFSEASANPRRQQRPNNSTRDTTVNTQDGFHTYALQWEPTKLTFFLDGVKTHEINGPFTGMEHHGAGAPFDSAFFLRLNHAIGGKFLGDTPYQDARTARADYEGDGADMEVDYVRVFQRATDTLPPGGGSSSDGKWVGDARGWWWRRADGTFPSSTSMTINGRIYRFDSSGYMRTGWVLDNGYWYYHDASGAQRTGWINTGGHWYHLGSGGAMEIGWVQVGGSWYYLGASGAMTTGWQKIEGSWYYMDSNGVMLTGTHWIDGAWRTFNSSGVWIG
;
A
#
# COMPACT_ATOMS: atom_id res chain seq x y z
N MET A 1 7.57 -77.75 -50.05
CA MET A 1 6.52 -76.74 -50.12
C MET A 1 6.58 -75.98 -48.79
N HIS A 2 7.15 -74.86 -48.74
CA HIS A 2 6.88 -73.69 -47.94
C HIS A 2 8.07 -72.75 -48.07
N THR A 3 7.89 -71.73 -48.78
CA THR A 3 8.86 -70.66 -49.12
C THR A 3 9.05 -69.71 -47.96
N TYR A 4 10.27 -69.53 -47.43
CA TYR A 4 10.62 -68.51 -46.48
C TYR A 4 11.36 -67.36 -47.19
N ILE A 5 10.76 -66.17 -47.19
CA ILE A 5 11.33 -64.97 -47.73
C ILE A 5 12.19 -64.30 -46.63
N LYS A 6 13.49 -64.15 -46.90
CA LYS A 6 14.44 -63.39 -46.06
C LYS A 6 14.36 -61.90 -46.42
N ARG A 7 14.13 -61.07 -45.40
CA ARG A 7 14.30 -59.61 -45.48
C ARG A 7 15.74 -59.21 -45.11
N PRO A 8 16.34 -58.21 -45.76
CA PRO A 8 17.72 -57.79 -45.46
C PRO A 8 17.78 -56.84 -44.27
N VAL A 9 18.79 -57.04 -43.38
CA VAL A 9 19.19 -56.21 -42.29
C VAL A 9 19.99 -55.04 -42.83
N ARG A 10 19.54 -53.79 -42.57
CA ARG A 10 20.34 -52.58 -42.79
C ARG A 10 21.20 -52.30 -41.57
N ALA A 11 22.51 -52.17 -41.77
CA ALA A 11 23.46 -51.74 -40.77
C ALA A 11 23.31 -50.24 -40.53
N LEU A 12 23.16 -49.82 -39.27
CA LEU A 12 23.21 -48.47 -38.81
C LEU A 12 24.66 -48.12 -38.46
N GLY A 13 25.25 -47.19 -39.23
CA GLY A 13 26.55 -46.62 -38.88
C GLY A 13 26.41 -45.63 -37.73
N VAL A 14 27.25 -45.85 -36.67
CA VAL A 14 27.38 -44.92 -35.56
C VAL A 14 28.37 -43.83 -35.95
N ALA A 15 27.90 -42.61 -36.14
CA ALA A 15 28.73 -41.42 -36.26
C ALA A 15 28.97 -40.86 -34.83
N LEU A 16 30.22 -40.89 -34.40
CA LEU A 16 30.67 -40.30 -33.15
C LEU A 16 30.86 -38.80 -33.33
N ALA A 17 29.91 -37.98 -32.85
CA ALA A 17 30.06 -36.54 -32.82
C ALA A 17 30.73 -36.11 -31.51
N LEU A 18 31.93 -35.57 -31.59
CA LEU A 18 32.64 -34.89 -30.50
C LEU A 18 31.90 -33.58 -30.21
N ALA A 19 31.21 -33.51 -29.08
CA ALA A 19 30.66 -32.24 -28.58
C ALA A 19 31.71 -31.51 -27.76
N LEU A 20 32.21 -30.39 -28.29
CA LEU A 20 32.95 -29.40 -27.53
C LEU A 20 32.02 -28.73 -26.52
N ALA A 21 32.28 -28.93 -25.24
CA ALA A 21 31.57 -28.24 -24.16
C ALA A 21 32.00 -26.78 -24.12
N ILE A 22 31.11 -25.88 -24.53
CA ILE A 22 31.20 -24.45 -24.25
C ILE A 22 30.61 -24.27 -22.85
N PRO A 23 31.27 -23.55 -21.90
CA PRO A 23 30.69 -23.30 -20.59
C PRO A 23 29.43 -22.45 -20.78
N GLY A 24 28.30 -23.04 -20.40
CA GLY A 24 26.98 -22.44 -20.53
C GLY A 24 26.86 -21.19 -19.66
N VAL A 25 26.62 -20.07 -20.30
CA VAL A 25 25.90 -18.95 -19.71
C VAL A 25 24.51 -19.48 -19.38
N ALA A 26 24.22 -19.67 -18.10
CA ALA A 26 22.89 -19.95 -17.64
C ALA A 26 22.01 -18.72 -17.97
N LEU A 27 21.30 -18.76 -19.09
CA LEU A 27 20.14 -17.91 -19.28
C LEU A 27 19.15 -18.32 -18.16
N ALA A 28 19.05 -17.49 -17.13
CA ALA A 28 17.91 -17.50 -16.25
C ALA A 28 16.68 -17.29 -17.13
N ALA A 29 15.92 -18.33 -17.39
CA ALA A 29 14.60 -18.22 -17.95
C ALA A 29 13.77 -17.44 -16.92
N SER A 30 13.62 -16.13 -17.15
CA SER A 30 12.49 -15.40 -16.61
C SER A 30 11.25 -16.11 -17.15
N ALA A 31 10.66 -16.98 -16.31
CA ALA A 31 9.30 -17.40 -16.54
C ALA A 31 8.48 -16.12 -16.52
N THR A 32 8.10 -15.62 -17.71
CA THR A 32 7.12 -14.55 -17.84
C THR A 32 5.87 -15.07 -17.14
N ARG A 33 5.61 -14.56 -15.94
CA ARG A 33 4.36 -14.81 -15.23
C ARG A 33 3.25 -14.43 -16.19
N ALA A 34 2.28 -15.33 -16.40
CA ALA A 34 1.14 -15.07 -17.29
C ALA A 34 0.59 -13.69 -16.96
N ALA A 35 0.23 -12.91 -18.00
CA ALA A 35 -0.33 -11.58 -17.86
C ALA A 35 -1.31 -11.58 -16.69
N VAL A 36 -1.18 -10.61 -15.76
CA VAL A 36 -2.02 -10.50 -14.56
C VAL A 36 -3.47 -10.63 -15.02
N GLN A 37 -4.08 -11.79 -14.77
CA GLN A 37 -5.46 -12.01 -15.19
C GLN A 37 -6.34 -11.10 -14.36
N ASP A 38 -7.25 -10.41 -15.02
CA ASP A 38 -8.28 -9.60 -14.39
C ASP A 38 -9.34 -10.53 -13.75
N GLU A 39 -8.90 -11.31 -12.74
CA GLU A 39 -9.70 -12.31 -12.03
C GLU A 39 -10.47 -11.69 -10.84
N GLY A 40 -10.77 -10.41 -10.91
CA GLY A 40 -11.62 -9.73 -9.94
C GLY A 40 -13.06 -10.26 -9.99
N PRO A 41 -13.88 -9.99 -8.94
CA PRO A 41 -15.29 -10.30 -8.97
C PRO A 41 -16.00 -9.65 -10.16
N SER A 42 -17.07 -10.27 -10.66
CA SER A 42 -17.84 -9.74 -11.78
C SER A 42 -18.24 -8.27 -11.57
N GLY A 43 -17.95 -7.43 -12.57
CA GLY A 43 -18.18 -5.98 -12.54
C GLY A 43 -17.08 -5.15 -11.88
N TYR A 44 -16.01 -5.77 -11.42
CA TYR A 44 -14.81 -5.11 -10.94
C TYR A 44 -13.71 -5.12 -12.00
N ARG A 45 -12.83 -4.12 -12.00
CA ARG A 45 -11.63 -4.02 -12.82
C ARG A 45 -10.41 -3.83 -11.93
N LEU A 46 -9.28 -4.39 -12.32
CA LEU A 46 -8.01 -4.15 -11.65
C LEU A 46 -7.63 -2.67 -11.78
N VAL A 47 -7.41 -1.99 -10.65
CA VAL A 47 -7.01 -0.57 -10.62
C VAL A 47 -5.61 -0.36 -10.08
N TRP A 48 -5.11 -1.31 -9.30
CA TRP A 48 -3.76 -1.30 -8.77
C TRP A 48 -3.33 -2.70 -8.33
N HIS A 49 -2.06 -3.00 -8.48
CA HIS A 49 -1.45 -4.23 -7.98
C HIS A 49 0.04 -4.07 -7.70
N ASP A 50 0.56 -4.96 -6.90
CA ASP A 50 1.98 -5.26 -6.77
C ASP A 50 2.15 -6.78 -6.72
N GLU A 51 2.90 -7.31 -7.67
CA GLU A 51 3.19 -8.75 -7.80
C GLU A 51 4.53 -9.13 -7.17
N PHE A 52 5.25 -8.15 -6.63
CA PHE A 52 6.57 -8.29 -6.01
C PHE A 52 7.60 -9.04 -6.89
N ASP A 53 7.52 -8.85 -8.22
CA ASP A 53 8.40 -9.51 -9.20
C ASP A 53 9.83 -8.91 -9.23
N GLY A 54 10.08 -7.84 -8.49
CA GLY A 54 11.38 -7.16 -8.41
C GLY A 54 12.39 -7.86 -7.51
N ASP A 55 13.49 -7.18 -7.28
CA ASP A 55 14.58 -7.56 -6.36
C ASP A 55 14.61 -6.70 -5.09
N ARG A 56 13.68 -5.77 -4.95
CA ARG A 56 13.54 -4.84 -3.82
C ARG A 56 12.11 -4.30 -3.74
N LEU A 57 11.75 -3.78 -2.56
CA LEU A 57 10.47 -3.12 -2.33
C LEU A 57 10.32 -1.90 -3.26
N ASP A 58 9.20 -1.84 -3.99
CA ASP A 58 8.85 -0.64 -4.78
C ASP A 58 8.42 0.49 -3.86
N THR A 59 9.33 1.42 -3.59
CA THR A 59 9.08 2.57 -2.72
C THR A 59 8.16 3.63 -3.32
N SER A 60 7.72 3.49 -4.56
CA SER A 60 6.63 4.28 -5.13
C SER A 60 5.25 3.80 -4.69
N ASN A 61 5.15 2.55 -4.22
CA ASN A 61 3.95 1.91 -3.72
C ASN A 61 3.94 1.74 -2.19
N TRP A 62 5.12 1.48 -1.60
CA TRP A 62 5.25 1.08 -0.21
C TRP A 62 6.30 1.91 0.54
N ASP A 63 6.02 2.19 1.79
CA ASP A 63 6.99 2.73 2.76
C ASP A 63 7.13 1.76 3.95
N TYR A 64 8.23 1.88 4.67
CA TYR A 64 8.52 1.08 5.85
C TYR A 64 7.88 1.71 7.10
N GLN A 65 7.17 0.93 7.88
CA GLN A 65 6.87 1.32 9.26
C GLN A 65 8.00 0.83 10.16
N LEU A 66 8.71 1.74 10.81
CA LEU A 66 9.88 1.40 11.62
C LEU A 66 9.60 1.59 13.12
N GLY A 67 10.43 0.93 13.94
CA GLY A 67 10.41 1.08 15.40
C GLY A 67 9.50 0.10 16.12
N GLY A 68 9.21 0.37 17.39
CA GLY A 68 8.31 -0.45 18.19
C GLY A 68 6.84 -0.21 17.86
N TRP A 69 5.99 -1.17 18.19
CA TRP A 69 4.54 -1.08 18.04
C TRP A 69 3.81 -1.34 19.36
N GLY A 70 2.51 -0.98 19.42
CA GLY A 70 1.64 -1.16 20.58
C GLY A 70 1.29 -2.62 20.89
N ASP A 71 0.24 -2.82 21.71
CA ASP A 71 -0.37 -4.12 22.09
C ASP A 71 0.58 -5.15 22.72
N ASN A 72 1.62 -4.66 23.39
CA ASN A 72 2.68 -5.47 24.01
C ASN A 72 3.42 -6.37 23.01
N THR A 73 3.42 -6.03 21.74
CA THR A 73 4.25 -6.73 20.74
C THR A 73 5.73 -6.61 21.07
N GLN A 74 6.53 -7.62 20.71
CA GLN A 74 7.91 -7.74 21.22
C GLN A 74 8.98 -7.55 20.15
N GLN A 75 8.59 -7.22 18.91
CA GLN A 75 9.53 -6.88 17.84
C GLN A 75 9.78 -5.37 17.72
N VAL A 76 10.90 -5.06 17.11
CA VAL A 76 11.20 -3.76 16.50
C VAL A 76 11.13 -3.93 14.99
N TYR A 77 10.32 -3.15 14.30
CA TYR A 77 10.25 -3.17 12.86
C TYR A 77 11.46 -2.50 12.22
N ARG A 78 12.09 -3.18 11.27
CA ARG A 78 13.35 -2.82 10.62
C ARG A 78 13.28 -2.99 9.11
N ARG A 79 14.06 -2.19 8.36
CA ARG A 79 14.18 -2.31 6.90
C ARG A 79 14.77 -3.64 6.48
N GLU A 80 15.79 -4.10 7.19
CA GLU A 80 16.50 -5.37 6.95
C GLU A 80 15.63 -6.62 7.13
N ASN A 81 14.46 -6.47 7.72
CA ASN A 81 13.46 -7.55 7.85
C ASN A 81 12.42 -7.54 6.72
N VAL A 82 12.61 -6.69 5.71
CA VAL A 82 11.76 -6.58 4.52
C VAL A 82 12.62 -6.83 3.30
N SER A 83 12.29 -7.85 2.52
CA SER A 83 12.97 -8.14 1.25
C SER A 83 11.97 -8.55 0.18
N VAL A 84 12.36 -8.38 -1.09
CA VAL A 84 11.60 -8.87 -2.24
C VAL A 84 12.53 -9.74 -3.06
N HIS A 85 12.19 -11.00 -3.21
CA HIS A 85 12.92 -11.96 -4.02
C HIS A 85 12.04 -13.17 -4.33
N GLY A 86 12.40 -13.96 -5.33
CA GLY A 86 11.65 -15.15 -5.71
C GLY A 86 10.20 -14.89 -6.15
N GLY A 87 9.86 -13.62 -6.49
CA GLY A 87 8.51 -13.21 -6.86
C GLY A 87 7.58 -12.99 -5.65
N SER A 88 8.13 -12.67 -4.47
CA SER A 88 7.34 -12.41 -3.26
C SER A 88 7.98 -11.32 -2.40
N LEU A 89 7.14 -10.63 -1.64
CA LEU A 89 7.55 -9.81 -0.50
C LEU A 89 7.69 -10.70 0.73
N HIS A 90 8.79 -10.54 1.45
CA HIS A 90 9.12 -11.25 2.68
C HIS A 90 9.18 -10.31 3.86
N LEU A 91 8.39 -10.60 4.90
CA LEU A 91 8.41 -9.90 6.18
C LEU A 91 8.93 -10.87 7.24
N THR A 92 10.24 -10.85 7.48
CA THR A 92 10.93 -11.88 8.27
C THR A 92 11.06 -11.46 9.73
N GLY A 93 10.47 -12.23 10.63
CA GLY A 93 10.67 -12.12 12.07
C GLY A 93 11.95 -12.82 12.49
N LYS A 94 12.80 -12.18 13.31
CA LYS A 94 14.06 -12.73 13.80
C LYS A 94 14.26 -12.50 15.30
N TYR A 95 14.89 -13.46 15.98
CA TYR A 95 15.40 -13.26 17.32
C TYR A 95 16.68 -12.42 17.24
N SER A 96 16.67 -11.24 17.87
CA SER A 96 17.76 -10.25 17.88
C SER A 96 17.77 -9.52 19.21
N PRO A 97 18.35 -10.14 20.26
CA PRO A 97 18.23 -9.63 21.63
C PRO A 97 18.89 -8.27 21.79
N GLY A 98 18.29 -7.42 22.63
CA GLY A 98 18.81 -6.10 22.94
C GLY A 98 18.61 -5.05 21.84
N THR A 99 17.76 -5.31 20.82
CA THR A 99 17.51 -4.36 19.73
C THR A 99 16.83 -3.08 20.26
N PRO A 100 17.40 -1.89 20.03
CA PRO A 100 16.80 -0.62 20.45
C PRO A 100 15.44 -0.38 19.77
N THR A 101 14.47 0.18 20.51
CA THR A 101 13.10 0.39 19.98
C THR A 101 12.95 1.55 19.02
N ARG A 102 13.96 2.41 18.87
CA ARG A 102 13.99 3.48 17.87
C ARG A 102 15.04 3.24 16.82
N ASP A 103 14.67 3.58 15.59
CA ASP A 103 15.60 3.76 14.48
C ASP A 103 16.09 5.21 14.51
N GLY A 104 17.41 5.41 14.58
CA GLY A 104 18.00 6.76 14.49
C GLY A 104 18.08 7.56 15.78
N GLY A 105 19.09 7.31 16.60
CA GLY A 105 19.94 8.31 17.24
C GLY A 105 19.47 9.05 18.47
N THR A 106 18.36 8.75 19.10
CA THR A 106 18.07 9.25 20.46
C THR A 106 17.93 8.09 21.43
N GLN A 107 18.65 8.19 22.55
CA GLN A 107 18.67 7.18 23.61
C GLN A 107 17.24 6.74 23.95
N THR A 108 16.93 5.47 23.63
CA THR A 108 15.78 4.81 24.19
C THR A 108 16.23 3.91 25.31
N THR A 109 15.56 4.04 26.45
CA THR A 109 15.79 3.21 27.63
C THR A 109 15.21 1.80 27.48
N SER A 110 14.55 1.49 26.34
CA SER A 110 13.92 0.21 26.09
C SER A 110 14.52 -0.50 24.88
N SER A 111 14.75 -1.79 25.02
CA SER A 111 15.13 -2.70 23.94
C SER A 111 14.12 -3.83 23.86
N ARG A 112 14.10 -4.53 22.72
CA ARG A 112 13.29 -5.72 22.47
C ARG A 112 14.19 -6.83 21.95
N ASP A 113 13.71 -8.07 22.03
CA ASP A 113 14.51 -9.23 21.69
C ASP A 113 14.22 -9.78 20.28
N PHE A 114 13.36 -9.09 19.54
CA PHE A 114 12.96 -9.51 18.17
C PHE A 114 12.98 -8.34 17.23
N THR A 115 13.23 -8.63 15.96
CA THR A 115 13.02 -7.70 14.83
C THR A 115 12.03 -8.30 13.85
N SER A 116 11.34 -7.46 13.05
CA SER A 116 10.39 -7.93 12.03
C SER A 116 10.16 -6.89 10.94
N GLY A 117 9.40 -7.28 9.90
CA GLY A 117 9.04 -6.44 8.77
C GLY A 117 7.62 -5.85 8.87
N PHE A 118 7.47 -4.59 8.39
CA PHE A 118 6.19 -3.90 8.25
C PHE A 118 6.27 -2.91 7.08
N VAL A 119 5.35 -3.03 6.12
CA VAL A 119 5.22 -2.11 4.99
C VAL A 119 3.81 -1.53 4.91
N GLN A 120 3.72 -0.30 4.43
CA GLN A 120 2.46 0.42 4.28
C GLN A 120 2.45 1.28 3.03
N SER A 121 1.26 1.49 2.45
CA SER A 121 1.11 2.36 1.29
C SER A 121 0.69 3.80 1.64
N LYS A 122 0.88 4.23 2.89
CA LYS A 122 0.50 5.55 3.40
C LYS A 122 1.10 6.66 2.57
N ASN A 123 0.27 7.64 2.15
CA ASN A 123 0.62 8.77 1.28
C ASN A 123 1.09 8.39 -0.14
N LEU A 124 1.17 7.11 -0.47
CA LEU A 124 1.58 6.59 -1.77
C LEU A 124 0.37 6.03 -2.53
N ARG A 125 -0.38 5.13 -1.89
CA ARG A 125 -1.60 4.53 -2.46
C ARG A 125 -2.70 4.47 -1.40
N SER A 126 -3.89 4.92 -1.75
CA SER A 126 -5.08 4.80 -0.90
C SER A 126 -6.33 4.65 -1.76
N PHE A 127 -7.32 3.99 -1.23
CA PHE A 127 -8.53 3.62 -1.95
C PHE A 127 -9.75 3.83 -1.07
N THR A 128 -10.90 4.08 -1.68
CA THR A 128 -12.21 4.06 -1.02
C THR A 128 -13.07 3.05 -1.75
N TYR A 129 -13.58 2.05 -1.04
CA TYR A 129 -14.34 0.92 -1.60
C TYR A 129 -13.53 0.06 -2.58
N GLY A 130 -14.06 -1.10 -2.93
CA GLY A 130 -13.44 -2.01 -3.86
C GLY A 130 -13.32 -3.44 -3.36
N TYR A 131 -12.62 -4.26 -4.12
CA TYR A 131 -12.23 -5.61 -3.73
C TYR A 131 -10.71 -5.65 -3.58
N PHE A 132 -10.27 -5.93 -2.38
CA PHE A 132 -8.86 -5.97 -1.97
C PHE A 132 -8.47 -7.42 -1.75
N VAL A 133 -7.40 -7.88 -2.34
CA VAL A 133 -6.93 -9.26 -2.14
C VAL A 133 -5.42 -9.30 -2.01
N ALA A 134 -4.94 -10.04 -1.01
CA ALA A 134 -3.55 -10.44 -0.87
C ALA A 134 -3.45 -11.96 -0.90
N ARG A 135 -2.45 -12.49 -1.60
CA ARG A 135 -2.10 -13.91 -1.56
C ARG A 135 -0.88 -14.08 -0.66
N VAL A 136 -1.08 -14.75 0.48
CA VAL A 136 -0.12 -14.77 1.58
C VAL A 136 0.09 -16.19 2.08
N LYS A 137 1.34 -16.54 2.37
CA LYS A 137 1.72 -17.73 3.13
C LYS A 137 2.15 -17.29 4.53
N LEU A 138 1.48 -17.83 5.54
CA LEU A 138 1.70 -17.47 6.93
C LEU A 138 2.85 -18.25 7.56
N PRO A 139 3.61 -17.64 8.48
CA PRO A 139 4.68 -18.29 9.20
C PRO A 139 4.13 -19.36 10.17
N LYS A 140 4.89 -20.43 10.35
CA LYS A 140 4.59 -21.49 11.33
C LYS A 140 5.07 -21.16 12.75
N ALA A 141 5.76 -20.04 12.93
CA ALA A 141 6.27 -19.63 14.23
C ALA A 141 5.13 -19.31 15.20
N ARG A 142 5.18 -19.94 16.38
CA ARG A 142 4.06 -19.97 17.34
C ARG A 142 3.67 -18.61 17.90
N ALA A 143 4.62 -17.70 18.07
CA ALA A 143 4.38 -16.35 18.54
C ALA A 143 4.10 -15.33 17.41
N SER A 144 3.84 -15.78 16.18
CA SER A 144 3.51 -14.92 15.06
C SER A 144 2.09 -14.35 15.16
N TRP A 145 1.99 -13.08 14.82
CA TRP A 145 0.77 -12.34 14.60
C TRP A 145 0.93 -11.57 13.29
N SER A 146 0.56 -12.20 12.17
CA SER A 146 0.62 -11.62 10.83
C SER A 146 -0.71 -11.00 10.47
N ALA A 147 -0.67 -9.86 9.75
CA ALA A 147 -1.86 -9.13 9.36
C ALA A 147 -1.75 -8.47 7.98
N PHE A 148 -2.89 -8.43 7.28
CA PHE A 148 -3.18 -7.53 6.17
C PHE A 148 -4.39 -6.69 6.55
N TRP A 149 -4.23 -5.38 6.56
CA TRP A 149 -5.22 -4.46 7.10
C TRP A 149 -5.15 -3.08 6.46
N LEU A 150 -6.16 -2.26 6.68
CA LEU A 150 -6.30 -0.94 6.11
C LEU A 150 -6.48 0.11 7.21
N SER A 151 -5.84 1.26 7.02
CA SER A 151 -5.99 2.41 7.92
C SER A 151 -6.40 3.66 7.13
N PRO A 152 -7.14 4.60 7.76
CA PRO A 152 -7.56 5.82 7.11
C PRO A 152 -6.37 6.68 6.67
N GLN A 153 -6.39 7.12 5.42
CA GLN A 153 -5.35 7.99 4.85
C GLN A 153 -5.28 9.33 5.58
N ASN A 154 -6.44 9.85 5.92
CA ASN A 154 -6.61 11.08 6.69
C ASN A 154 -7.52 10.79 7.88
N GLY A 155 -7.34 11.51 8.96
CA GLY A 155 -8.21 11.40 10.13
C GLY A 155 -9.54 12.16 9.93
N ALA A 156 -10.34 11.77 8.92
CA ALA A 156 -11.57 12.48 8.52
C ALA A 156 -12.56 12.66 9.67
N TYR A 157 -12.59 11.70 10.59
CA TYR A 157 -13.46 11.70 11.78
C TYR A 157 -12.68 11.85 13.10
N GLY A 158 -11.37 12.10 13.02
CA GLY A 158 -10.47 12.23 14.17
C GLY A 158 -9.48 11.06 14.30
N GLY A 159 -8.75 11.04 15.42
CA GLY A 159 -7.79 9.97 15.70
C GLY A 159 -8.43 8.60 15.90
N TRP A 160 -7.60 7.56 15.78
CA TRP A 160 -8.02 6.19 16.00
C TRP A 160 -8.81 5.98 17.33
N PRO A 161 -9.92 5.22 17.34
CA PRO A 161 -10.53 4.49 16.24
C PRO A 161 -11.62 5.27 15.47
N ARG A 162 -11.76 6.60 15.65
CA ARG A 162 -12.85 7.40 15.06
C ARG A 162 -12.90 7.35 13.54
N SER A 163 -11.74 7.36 12.89
CA SER A 163 -11.67 7.31 11.42
C SER A 163 -11.62 5.89 10.85
N GLY A 164 -11.80 4.88 11.71
CA GLY A 164 -11.90 3.48 11.30
C GLY A 164 -10.56 2.74 11.21
N GLU A 165 -10.66 1.42 11.09
CA GLU A 165 -9.62 0.43 10.75
C GLU A 165 -10.33 -0.80 10.20
N ILE A 166 -9.80 -1.44 9.17
CA ILE A 166 -10.36 -2.66 8.59
C ILE A 166 -9.28 -3.72 8.54
N ASP A 167 -9.45 -4.82 9.27
CA ASP A 167 -8.52 -5.93 9.32
C ASP A 167 -9.02 -7.02 8.36
N VAL A 168 -8.36 -7.13 7.19
CA VAL A 168 -8.73 -8.15 6.20
C VAL A 168 -8.43 -9.53 6.77
N PHE A 169 -7.26 -9.69 7.36
CA PHE A 169 -6.98 -10.82 8.23
C PHE A 169 -5.98 -10.47 9.34
N GLU A 170 -6.14 -11.13 10.46
CA GLU A 170 -5.17 -11.30 11.54
C GLU A 170 -5.04 -12.78 11.85
N SER A 171 -3.82 -13.28 12.05
CA SER A 171 -3.54 -14.71 12.29
C SER A 171 -2.76 -14.94 13.57
N LYS A 172 -2.84 -16.16 14.10
CA LYS A 172 -2.07 -16.61 15.26
C LYS A 172 -1.21 -17.81 14.87
N GLY A 173 0.11 -17.66 14.93
CA GLY A 173 1.05 -18.69 14.50
C GLY A 173 0.90 -20.04 15.24
N SER A 174 0.44 -20.01 16.50
CA SER A 174 0.15 -21.24 17.28
C SER A 174 -1.16 -21.93 16.90
N LEU A 175 -1.99 -21.33 16.03
CA LEU A 175 -3.31 -21.84 15.64
C LEU A 175 -3.45 -21.81 14.11
N PRO A 176 -3.00 -22.84 13.38
CA PRO A 176 -2.93 -22.84 11.91
C PRO A 176 -4.24 -22.57 11.16
N GLY A 177 -5.37 -22.87 11.78
CA GLY A 177 -6.70 -22.58 11.20
C GLY A 177 -7.31 -21.26 11.70
N PHE A 178 -6.57 -20.44 12.43
CA PHE A 178 -7.11 -19.19 12.97
C PHE A 178 -6.93 -18.02 12.00
N VAL A 179 -8.03 -17.48 11.51
CA VAL A 179 -8.09 -16.22 10.77
C VAL A 179 -9.20 -15.36 11.37
N GLN A 180 -8.87 -14.15 11.77
CA GLN A 180 -9.81 -13.16 12.26
C GLN A 180 -9.89 -12.01 11.27
N SER A 181 -11.10 -11.71 10.79
CA SER A 181 -11.40 -10.47 10.07
C SER A 181 -12.20 -9.53 10.97
N ASN A 182 -11.94 -8.23 10.90
CA ASN A 182 -12.54 -7.29 11.84
C ASN A 182 -12.67 -5.89 11.23
N ALA A 183 -13.38 -5.00 11.94
CA ALA A 183 -13.35 -3.56 11.72
C ALA A 183 -13.43 -2.84 13.05
N HIS A 184 -12.69 -1.75 13.18
CA HIS A 184 -12.68 -0.92 14.38
C HIS A 184 -13.21 0.46 14.05
N TRP A 185 -14.13 0.95 14.87
CA TRP A 185 -14.63 2.32 14.81
C TRP A 185 -15.07 2.81 16.17
N PHE A 186 -15.25 4.09 16.31
CA PHE A 186 -15.74 4.70 17.53
C PHE A 186 -17.26 4.88 17.47
N SER A 187 -17.97 4.46 18.51
CA SER A 187 -19.39 4.76 18.66
C SER A 187 -19.58 5.96 19.60
N GLU A 188 -20.13 7.05 19.10
CA GLU A 188 -20.47 8.23 19.92
C GLU A 188 -21.66 7.95 20.86
N ALA A 189 -22.46 6.94 20.56
CA ALA A 189 -23.54 6.47 21.45
C ALA A 189 -23.01 5.72 22.70
N SER A 190 -21.71 5.39 22.74
CA SER A 190 -21.11 4.70 23.88
C SER A 190 -20.80 5.67 25.02
N ALA A 191 -21.30 5.41 26.22
CA ALA A 191 -20.95 6.14 27.44
C ALA A 191 -19.45 6.09 27.80
N ASN A 192 -18.67 5.21 27.13
CA ASN A 192 -17.23 5.11 27.30
C ASN A 192 -16.51 5.51 25.99
N PRO A 193 -15.94 6.73 25.91
CA PRO A 193 -15.27 7.24 24.69
C PRO A 193 -14.00 6.47 24.31
N ARG A 194 -13.57 5.48 25.09
CA ARG A 194 -12.45 4.59 24.77
C ARG A 194 -12.93 3.19 24.33
N ARG A 195 -14.21 2.91 24.31
CA ARG A 195 -14.73 1.62 23.81
C ARG A 195 -14.87 1.69 22.30
N GLN A 196 -14.03 0.93 21.64
CA GLN A 196 -14.22 0.48 20.27
C GLN A 196 -15.49 -0.36 20.19
N GLN A 197 -16.35 -0.09 19.23
CA GLN A 197 -17.32 -1.10 18.84
C GLN A 197 -16.55 -2.15 18.06
N ARG A 198 -16.42 -3.32 18.63
CA ARG A 198 -15.98 -4.52 17.91
C ARG A 198 -17.25 -5.28 17.57
N PRO A 199 -17.56 -5.53 16.29
CA PRO A 199 -18.54 -6.53 16.00
C PRO A 199 -18.09 -7.84 16.65
N ASN A 200 -18.91 -8.41 17.50
CA ASN A 200 -18.58 -9.64 18.26
C ASN A 200 -18.45 -10.91 17.39
N ASN A 201 -18.29 -10.76 16.09
CA ASN A 201 -18.39 -11.82 15.11
C ASN A 201 -17.10 -11.96 14.29
N SER A 202 -15.95 -12.05 14.97
CA SER A 202 -14.72 -12.49 14.30
C SER A 202 -14.89 -13.93 13.87
N THR A 203 -14.73 -14.19 12.58
CA THR A 203 -14.75 -15.55 12.04
C THR A 203 -13.42 -16.21 12.33
N ARG A 204 -13.48 -17.41 12.88
CA ARG A 204 -12.36 -18.35 12.98
C ARG A 204 -12.64 -19.44 11.96
N ASP A 205 -11.88 -19.50 10.89
CA ASP A 205 -11.93 -20.68 10.04
C ASP A 205 -10.97 -21.72 10.59
N THR A 206 -11.53 -22.81 11.07
CA THR A 206 -10.76 -23.94 11.63
C THR A 206 -10.55 -25.06 10.63
N THR A 207 -11.09 -24.95 9.41
CA THR A 207 -11.08 -26.01 8.39
C THR A 207 -9.90 -25.91 7.44
N VAL A 208 -9.35 -24.70 7.27
CA VAL A 208 -8.20 -24.41 6.38
C VAL A 208 -6.94 -24.27 7.22
N ASN A 209 -5.88 -25.00 6.86
CA ASN A 209 -4.56 -24.80 7.43
C ASN A 209 -3.83 -23.69 6.68
N THR A 210 -3.91 -22.47 7.16
CA THR A 210 -3.34 -21.27 6.51
C THR A 210 -1.81 -21.19 6.54
N GLN A 211 -1.14 -22.22 7.06
CA GLN A 211 0.32 -22.33 7.14
C GLN A 211 0.91 -23.41 6.21
N ASP A 212 0.11 -24.12 5.44
CA ASP A 212 0.60 -25.19 4.55
C ASP A 212 0.91 -24.69 3.13
N GLY A 213 0.52 -23.48 2.80
CA GLY A 213 0.77 -22.89 1.49
C GLY A 213 0.34 -21.42 1.42
N PHE A 214 0.26 -20.91 0.18
CA PHE A 214 -0.30 -19.63 -0.10
C PHE A 214 -1.84 -19.68 -0.15
N HIS A 215 -2.48 -18.79 0.58
CA HIS A 215 -3.92 -18.59 0.61
C HIS A 215 -4.28 -17.17 0.20
N THR A 216 -5.49 -16.96 -0.34
CA THR A 216 -5.99 -15.64 -0.68
C THR A 216 -6.89 -15.10 0.43
N TYR A 217 -6.57 -13.91 0.89
CA TYR A 217 -7.36 -13.16 1.88
C TYR A 217 -7.93 -11.93 1.21
N ALA A 218 -9.25 -11.78 1.23
CA ALA A 218 -9.86 -10.68 0.52
C ALA A 218 -10.95 -9.95 1.32
N LEU A 219 -11.12 -8.67 0.97
CA LEU A 219 -12.15 -7.77 1.46
C LEU A 219 -12.94 -7.23 0.25
N GLN A 220 -14.25 -7.41 0.24
CA GLN A 220 -15.15 -6.62 -0.58
C GLN A 220 -15.70 -5.50 0.29
N TRP A 221 -15.29 -4.28 0.02
CA TRP A 221 -15.68 -3.09 0.75
C TRP A 221 -16.65 -2.25 -0.09
N GLU A 222 -17.88 -2.18 0.39
CA GLU A 222 -18.99 -1.43 -0.19
C GLU A 222 -19.42 -0.29 0.76
N PRO A 223 -20.16 0.71 0.32
CA PRO A 223 -20.48 1.90 1.14
C PRO A 223 -21.02 1.62 2.54
N THR A 224 -21.76 0.53 2.72
CA THR A 224 -22.36 0.17 4.01
C THR A 224 -22.12 -1.28 4.39
N LYS A 225 -21.12 -1.93 3.75
CA LYS A 225 -20.88 -3.35 4.00
C LYS A 225 -19.41 -3.73 3.77
N LEU A 226 -18.87 -4.52 4.68
CA LEU A 226 -17.55 -5.15 4.59
C LEU A 226 -17.77 -6.66 4.54
N THR A 227 -17.34 -7.32 3.48
CA THR A 227 -17.44 -8.78 3.33
C THR A 227 -16.03 -9.35 3.16
N PHE A 228 -15.70 -10.36 3.96
CA PHE A 228 -14.36 -10.95 4.01
C PHE A 228 -14.37 -12.35 3.45
N PHE A 229 -13.25 -12.74 2.82
CA PHE A 229 -13.11 -14.03 2.15
C PHE A 229 -11.75 -14.66 2.45
N LEU A 230 -11.74 -15.99 2.56
CA LEU A 230 -10.55 -16.84 2.55
C LEU A 230 -10.70 -17.82 1.38
N ASP A 231 -9.72 -17.83 0.46
CA ASP A 231 -9.74 -18.66 -0.76
C ASP A 231 -11.06 -18.56 -1.56
N GLY A 232 -11.57 -17.33 -1.67
CA GLY A 232 -12.81 -17.04 -2.37
C GLY A 232 -14.09 -17.42 -1.61
N VAL A 233 -13.98 -18.09 -0.45
CA VAL A 233 -15.12 -18.43 0.40
C VAL A 233 -15.39 -17.31 1.40
N LYS A 234 -16.64 -16.82 1.45
CA LYS A 234 -17.05 -15.80 2.43
C LYS A 234 -16.89 -16.33 3.85
N THR A 235 -16.11 -15.62 4.66
CA THR A 235 -15.84 -15.97 6.07
C THR A 235 -16.59 -15.06 7.03
N HIS A 236 -16.73 -13.77 6.70
CA HIS A 236 -17.33 -12.80 7.60
C HIS A 236 -18.03 -11.67 6.84
N GLU A 237 -18.98 -10.98 7.50
CA GLU A 237 -19.66 -9.83 6.97
C GLU A 237 -20.01 -8.84 8.09
N ILE A 238 -19.75 -7.56 7.88
CA ILE A 238 -20.10 -6.47 8.78
C ILE A 238 -20.99 -5.50 8.01
N ASN A 239 -22.21 -5.29 8.50
CA ASN A 239 -23.18 -4.43 7.84
C ASN A 239 -23.30 -3.09 8.58
N GLY A 240 -23.34 -2.00 7.83
CA GLY A 240 -23.73 -0.68 8.30
C GLY A 240 -25.26 -0.49 8.35
N PRO A 241 -25.73 0.68 8.79
CA PRO A 241 -24.92 1.80 9.24
C PRO A 241 -24.08 1.44 10.48
N PHE A 242 -22.86 1.97 10.55
CA PHE A 242 -21.94 1.64 11.65
C PHE A 242 -22.35 2.43 12.89
N THR A 243 -22.86 1.69 13.89
CA THR A 243 -23.52 2.22 15.08
C THR A 243 -22.74 3.32 15.77
N GLY A 244 -23.37 4.47 15.98
CA GLY A 244 -22.81 5.64 16.64
C GLY A 244 -22.05 6.60 15.72
N MET A 245 -22.04 6.34 14.41
CA MET A 245 -21.48 7.22 13.38
C MET A 245 -22.55 7.66 12.35
N GLU A 246 -23.82 7.34 12.58
CA GLU A 246 -24.92 7.51 11.62
C GLU A 246 -25.16 8.97 11.23
N HIS A 247 -24.87 9.92 12.14
CA HIS A 247 -24.99 11.36 11.88
C HIS A 247 -23.92 11.90 10.91
N HIS A 248 -22.87 11.13 10.66
CA HIS A 248 -21.85 11.42 9.62
C HIS A 248 -22.19 10.79 8.27
N GLY A 249 -23.25 9.97 8.21
CA GLY A 249 -23.67 9.23 7.01
C GLY A 249 -23.60 7.72 7.20
N ALA A 250 -24.38 6.99 6.41
CA ALA A 250 -24.53 5.53 6.56
C ALA A 250 -23.22 4.74 6.33
N GLY A 251 -22.24 5.31 5.63
CA GLY A 251 -20.93 4.68 5.35
C GLY A 251 -19.85 5.04 6.34
N ALA A 252 -20.06 6.07 7.17
CA ALA A 252 -19.02 6.54 8.10
C ALA A 252 -18.71 5.48 9.18
N PRO A 253 -17.42 5.32 9.55
CA PRO A 253 -16.25 6.06 9.10
C PRO A 253 -15.54 5.44 7.86
N PHE A 254 -16.15 4.41 7.24
CA PHE A 254 -15.58 3.65 6.13
C PHE A 254 -15.99 4.21 4.76
N ASP A 255 -16.16 5.52 4.64
CA ASP A 255 -16.50 6.26 3.43
C ASP A 255 -15.39 7.23 2.99
N SER A 256 -14.21 7.07 3.56
CA SER A 256 -13.01 7.84 3.24
C SER A 256 -11.91 6.93 2.68
N ALA A 257 -10.82 7.54 2.18
CA ALA A 257 -9.71 6.75 1.63
C ALA A 257 -8.89 6.07 2.73
N PHE A 258 -8.58 4.79 2.53
CA PHE A 258 -7.70 3.99 3.39
C PHE A 258 -6.48 3.51 2.61
N PHE A 259 -5.35 3.40 3.29
CA PHE A 259 -4.11 2.84 2.77
C PHE A 259 -3.89 1.43 3.32
N LEU A 260 -3.08 0.65 2.60
CA LEU A 260 -2.80 -0.76 2.88
C LEU A 260 -1.65 -0.92 3.87
N ARG A 261 -1.71 -1.97 4.67
CA ARG A 261 -0.69 -2.37 5.63
C ARG A 261 -0.49 -3.88 5.63
N LEU A 262 0.77 -4.30 5.67
CA LEU A 262 1.19 -5.69 5.80
C LEU A 262 2.27 -5.76 6.87
N ASN A 263 2.08 -6.60 7.88
CA ASN A 263 3.08 -6.78 8.93
C ASN A 263 3.11 -8.19 9.50
N HIS A 264 4.27 -8.52 10.04
CA HIS A 264 4.49 -9.70 10.86
C HIS A 264 4.84 -9.24 12.28
N ALA A 265 3.86 -9.15 13.18
CA ALA A 265 4.08 -8.88 14.59
C ALA A 265 4.48 -10.15 15.34
N ILE A 266 5.14 -9.99 16.49
CA ILE A 266 5.68 -11.09 17.29
C ILE A 266 5.27 -10.89 18.74
N GLY A 267 4.64 -11.89 19.34
CA GLY A 267 4.08 -11.82 20.69
C GLY A 267 2.87 -10.89 20.78
N GLY A 268 2.55 -10.45 21.98
CA GLY A 268 1.52 -9.44 22.22
C GLY A 268 0.17 -9.97 22.63
N LYS A 269 -0.70 -9.05 23.07
CA LYS A 269 -2.01 -9.36 23.68
C LYS A 269 -2.98 -10.09 22.76
N PHE A 270 -2.87 -9.90 21.45
CA PHE A 270 -3.74 -10.55 20.47
C PHE A 270 -3.66 -12.08 20.54
N LEU A 271 -2.49 -12.63 20.89
CA LEU A 271 -2.32 -14.08 21.00
C LEU A 271 -3.15 -14.71 22.16
N GLY A 272 -3.79 -13.87 22.99
CA GLY A 272 -4.72 -14.31 24.03
C GLY A 272 -4.00 -15.02 25.19
N ASP A 273 -4.69 -15.93 25.86
CA ASP A 273 -4.18 -16.65 27.05
C ASP A 273 -3.16 -17.75 26.71
N THR A 274 -2.45 -17.64 25.58
CA THR A 274 -1.38 -18.55 25.21
C THR A 274 -0.04 -18.10 25.84
N PRO A 275 0.90 -19.02 26.09
CA PRO A 275 2.24 -18.65 26.57
C PRO A 275 3.01 -17.80 25.55
N TYR A 276 2.57 -17.77 24.29
CA TYR A 276 3.21 -17.07 23.19
C TYR A 276 2.93 -15.55 23.15
N GLN A 277 2.11 -15.02 24.06
CA GLN A 277 2.10 -13.56 24.32
C GLN A 277 3.51 -13.06 24.65
N ASP A 278 4.29 -13.87 25.41
CA ASP A 278 5.72 -13.69 25.56
C ASP A 278 6.45 -14.51 24.49
N ALA A 279 6.89 -13.86 23.43
CA ALA A 279 7.55 -14.50 22.30
C ALA A 279 8.83 -15.24 22.66
N ARG A 280 9.45 -14.93 23.81
CA ARG A 280 10.62 -15.67 24.31
C ARG A 280 10.34 -17.14 24.56
N THR A 281 9.08 -17.50 24.80
CA THR A 281 8.64 -18.91 24.91
C THR A 281 8.69 -19.66 23.58
N ALA A 282 8.74 -18.95 22.46
CA ALA A 282 8.86 -19.49 21.11
C ALA A 282 10.14 -18.98 20.39
N ARG A 283 11.15 -18.57 21.15
CA ARG A 283 12.39 -17.97 20.63
C ARG A 283 13.02 -18.80 19.49
N ALA A 284 13.07 -20.11 19.66
CA ALA A 284 13.68 -21.02 18.67
C ALA A 284 13.01 -20.96 17.28
N ASP A 285 11.75 -20.51 17.21
CA ASP A 285 11.03 -20.37 15.94
C ASP A 285 11.54 -19.14 15.11
N TYR A 286 12.37 -18.28 15.72
CA TYR A 286 12.88 -17.03 15.15
C TYR A 286 14.42 -16.99 15.06
N GLU A 287 15.10 -18.07 15.44
CA GLU A 287 16.55 -18.21 15.28
C GLU A 287 16.91 -18.62 13.84
N GLY A 288 18.17 -18.47 13.45
CA GLY A 288 18.66 -18.79 12.10
C GLY A 288 18.07 -17.86 11.04
N ASP A 289 17.38 -18.44 10.05
CA ASP A 289 16.75 -17.69 8.95
C ASP A 289 15.52 -16.90 9.42
N GLY A 290 14.97 -17.22 10.60
CA GLY A 290 13.82 -16.59 11.18
C GLY A 290 12.49 -17.17 10.70
N ALA A 291 11.41 -16.45 10.98
CA ALA A 291 10.05 -16.82 10.59
C ALA A 291 9.53 -15.81 9.55
N ASP A 292 9.00 -16.30 8.45
CA ASP A 292 8.71 -15.49 7.29
C ASP A 292 7.21 -15.47 6.94
N MET A 293 6.65 -14.28 6.81
CA MET A 293 5.37 -14.03 6.16
C MET A 293 5.68 -13.68 4.70
N GLU A 294 5.32 -14.57 3.78
CA GLU A 294 5.52 -14.38 2.35
C GLU A 294 4.24 -13.82 1.70
N VAL A 295 4.36 -12.77 0.89
CA VAL A 295 3.24 -12.17 0.14
C VAL A 295 3.55 -12.26 -1.34
N ASP A 296 2.77 -13.07 -2.07
CA ASP A 296 2.92 -13.30 -3.50
C ASP A 296 2.43 -12.09 -4.32
N TYR A 297 1.28 -11.55 -3.94
CA TYR A 297 0.75 -10.32 -4.52
C TYR A 297 -0.22 -9.59 -3.61
N VAL A 298 -0.42 -8.31 -3.92
CA VAL A 298 -1.57 -7.51 -3.46
C VAL A 298 -2.24 -6.89 -4.67
N ARG A 299 -3.57 -7.06 -4.79
CA ARG A 299 -4.37 -6.51 -5.90
C ARG A 299 -5.57 -5.77 -5.38
N VAL A 300 -5.91 -4.67 -6.03
CA VAL A 300 -7.10 -3.87 -5.73
C VAL A 300 -7.92 -3.73 -7.00
N PHE A 301 -9.17 -4.12 -6.89
CA PHE A 301 -10.16 -4.01 -7.96
C PHE A 301 -11.27 -3.06 -7.53
N GLN A 302 -11.76 -2.24 -8.44
CA GLN A 302 -12.87 -1.33 -8.17
C GLN A 302 -13.92 -1.41 -9.29
N ARG A 303 -15.19 -1.23 -8.91
CA ARG A 303 -16.25 -0.97 -9.88
C ARG A 303 -16.14 0.47 -10.37
N ALA A 304 -16.71 0.79 -11.52
CA ALA A 304 -16.81 2.18 -11.97
C ALA A 304 -17.52 3.08 -10.93
N THR A 305 -18.39 2.48 -10.10
CA THR A 305 -19.11 3.16 -9.02
C THR A 305 -18.30 3.35 -7.73
N ASP A 306 -17.22 2.61 -7.54
CA ASP A 306 -16.40 2.65 -6.31
C ASP A 306 -15.44 3.84 -6.28
N THR A 307 -15.14 4.42 -7.44
CA THR A 307 -14.35 5.65 -7.57
C THR A 307 -15.19 6.90 -7.31
N LEU A 308 -16.14 6.81 -6.37
CA LEU A 308 -16.92 7.97 -5.95
C LEU A 308 -15.98 9.08 -5.45
N PRO A 309 -16.20 10.33 -5.91
CA PRO A 309 -15.58 11.47 -5.27
C PRO A 309 -15.93 11.45 -3.78
N PRO A 310 -14.96 11.62 -2.85
CA PRO A 310 -15.27 11.73 -1.43
C PRO A 310 -16.29 12.85 -1.19
N GLY A 311 -17.45 12.50 -0.66
CA GLY A 311 -18.57 13.42 -0.54
C GLY A 311 -19.69 13.20 -1.57
N GLY A 312 -19.76 12.01 -2.20
CA GLY A 312 -20.79 11.60 -3.16
C GLY A 312 -22.19 11.49 -2.56
N GLY A 313 -22.58 12.45 -1.73
CA GLY A 313 -23.96 12.65 -1.31
C GLY A 313 -24.72 13.51 -2.33
N SER A 314 -26.03 13.27 -2.44
CA SER A 314 -26.95 14.18 -3.11
C SER A 314 -27.00 15.48 -2.29
N SER A 315 -26.58 16.60 -2.87
CA SER A 315 -26.84 17.92 -2.28
C SER A 315 -28.11 18.53 -2.91
N SER A 316 -28.64 19.60 -2.30
CA SER A 316 -29.71 20.39 -2.92
C SER A 316 -29.36 20.84 -4.34
N ASP A 317 -28.07 20.90 -4.68
CA ASP A 317 -27.54 21.46 -5.93
C ASP A 317 -27.32 20.41 -7.02
N GLY A 318 -27.44 19.10 -6.70
CA GLY A 318 -27.27 18.03 -7.67
C GLY A 318 -26.77 16.70 -7.10
N LYS A 319 -26.39 15.79 -7.98
CA LYS A 319 -25.86 14.47 -7.64
C LYS A 319 -24.83 13.98 -8.64
N TRP A 320 -23.90 13.17 -8.17
CA TRP A 320 -22.99 12.41 -9.03
C TRP A 320 -23.72 11.28 -9.78
N VAL A 321 -23.41 11.16 -11.04
CA VAL A 321 -23.91 10.08 -11.92
C VAL A 321 -22.71 9.43 -12.58
N GLY A 322 -22.60 8.10 -12.49
CA GLY A 322 -21.56 7.30 -13.12
C GLY A 322 -22.12 6.46 -14.26
N ASP A 323 -21.33 6.30 -15.32
CA ASP A 323 -21.58 5.37 -16.42
C ASP A 323 -20.26 4.76 -16.91
N ALA A 324 -20.29 3.99 -18.02
CA ALA A 324 -19.11 3.32 -18.58
C ALA A 324 -17.97 4.26 -18.99
N ARG A 325 -18.21 5.56 -19.16
CA ARG A 325 -17.20 6.56 -19.52
C ARG A 325 -16.56 7.20 -18.29
N GLY A 326 -17.30 7.28 -17.14
CA GLY A 326 -16.83 7.92 -15.93
C GLY A 326 -17.95 8.62 -15.16
N TRP A 327 -17.54 9.63 -14.37
CA TRP A 327 -18.42 10.36 -13.50
C TRP A 327 -18.75 11.74 -14.08
N TRP A 328 -20.02 12.20 -13.90
CA TRP A 328 -20.48 13.55 -14.21
C TRP A 328 -21.44 14.05 -13.13
N TRP A 329 -21.53 15.37 -13.00
CA TRP A 329 -22.40 15.99 -12.01
C TRP A 329 -23.71 16.40 -12.65
N ARG A 330 -24.82 15.80 -12.22
CA ARG A 330 -26.17 16.23 -12.63
C ARG A 330 -26.68 17.25 -11.63
N ARG A 331 -26.89 18.52 -12.05
CA ARG A 331 -27.50 19.55 -11.24
C ARG A 331 -28.97 19.24 -10.97
N ALA A 332 -29.56 19.93 -9.97
CA ALA A 332 -30.96 19.78 -9.61
C ALA A 332 -31.91 20.14 -10.77
N ASP A 333 -31.53 21.07 -11.63
CA ASP A 333 -32.26 21.47 -12.84
C ASP A 333 -32.10 20.48 -14.02
N GLY A 334 -31.34 19.39 -13.83
CA GLY A 334 -31.08 18.38 -14.84
C GLY A 334 -29.90 18.67 -15.76
N THR A 335 -29.29 19.86 -15.71
CA THR A 335 -28.10 20.24 -16.49
C THR A 335 -26.84 19.63 -15.89
N PHE A 336 -25.69 19.76 -16.59
CA PHE A 336 -24.38 19.31 -16.13
C PHE A 336 -23.29 20.33 -16.47
N PRO A 337 -22.19 20.42 -15.71
CA PRO A 337 -21.04 21.25 -16.05
C PRO A 337 -20.30 20.68 -17.26
N SER A 338 -19.83 21.54 -18.16
CA SER A 338 -19.08 21.18 -19.34
C SER A 338 -17.97 22.20 -19.57
N SER A 339 -16.74 21.73 -19.87
CA SER A 339 -15.54 22.58 -20.08
C SER A 339 -15.34 23.63 -18.97
N THR A 340 -15.55 23.25 -17.71
CA THR A 340 -15.52 24.18 -16.58
C THR A 340 -15.02 23.49 -15.31
N SER A 341 -14.67 24.31 -14.32
CA SER A 341 -14.50 23.84 -12.94
C SER A 341 -15.74 24.16 -12.11
N MET A 342 -15.99 23.35 -11.09
CA MET A 342 -17.10 23.53 -10.16
C MET A 342 -16.68 23.09 -8.76
N THR A 343 -17.10 23.83 -7.74
CA THR A 343 -16.94 23.42 -6.35
C THR A 343 -18.19 22.62 -5.93
N ILE A 344 -17.95 21.37 -5.52
CA ILE A 344 -19.00 20.47 -5.04
C ILE A 344 -18.56 19.98 -3.66
N ASN A 345 -19.39 20.22 -2.65
CA ASN A 345 -19.10 19.87 -1.26
C ASN A 345 -17.70 20.34 -0.77
N GLY A 346 -17.34 21.60 -1.13
CA GLY A 346 -16.08 22.23 -0.72
C GLY A 346 -14.84 21.76 -1.50
N ARG A 347 -14.98 20.92 -2.51
CA ARG A 347 -13.88 20.42 -3.36
C ARG A 347 -14.07 20.89 -4.79
N ILE A 348 -12.97 21.22 -5.47
CA ILE A 348 -12.97 21.67 -6.86
C ILE A 348 -12.81 20.46 -7.77
N TYR A 349 -13.71 20.35 -8.75
CA TYR A 349 -13.69 19.36 -9.82
C TYR A 349 -13.61 20.07 -11.16
N ARG A 350 -12.98 19.43 -12.15
CA ARG A 350 -12.98 19.89 -13.54
C ARG A 350 -13.68 18.90 -14.43
N PHE A 351 -14.43 19.43 -15.39
CA PHE A 351 -15.23 18.64 -16.31
C PHE A 351 -14.76 18.89 -17.75
N ASP A 352 -14.72 17.83 -18.54
CA ASP A 352 -14.42 17.94 -19.96
C ASP A 352 -15.58 18.54 -20.78
N SER A 353 -15.42 18.67 -22.08
CA SER A 353 -16.45 19.20 -22.99
C SER A 353 -17.71 18.34 -23.07
N SER A 354 -17.63 17.08 -22.72
CA SER A 354 -18.75 16.13 -22.64
C SER A 354 -19.40 16.09 -21.26
N GLY A 355 -18.88 16.86 -20.29
CA GLY A 355 -19.36 16.93 -18.91
C GLY A 355 -18.83 15.86 -17.97
N TYR A 356 -17.86 15.03 -18.41
CA TYR A 356 -17.25 14.06 -17.51
C TYR A 356 -16.16 14.66 -16.63
N MET A 357 -16.13 14.22 -15.40
CA MET A 357 -15.12 14.59 -14.40
C MET A 357 -13.73 14.16 -14.84
N ARG A 358 -12.76 15.08 -14.76
CA ARG A 358 -11.36 14.83 -15.10
C ARG A 358 -10.56 14.38 -13.89
N THR A 359 -9.59 13.49 -14.13
CA THR A 359 -8.62 13.01 -13.16
C THR A 359 -7.21 13.17 -13.71
N GLY A 360 -6.18 13.07 -12.85
CA GLY A 360 -4.80 13.27 -13.22
C GLY A 360 -4.46 14.71 -13.54
N TRP A 361 -3.45 14.92 -14.37
CA TRP A 361 -3.03 16.27 -14.78
C TRP A 361 -4.01 16.92 -15.76
N VAL A 362 -4.41 18.14 -15.45
CA VAL A 362 -5.34 18.94 -16.25
C VAL A 362 -4.74 20.32 -16.48
N LEU A 363 -4.52 20.66 -17.75
CA LEU A 363 -4.17 22.03 -18.16
C LEU A 363 -5.44 22.86 -18.26
N ASP A 364 -5.50 23.98 -17.54
CA ASP A 364 -6.63 24.91 -17.55
C ASP A 364 -6.11 26.36 -17.43
N ASN A 365 -6.48 27.22 -18.35
CA ASN A 365 -6.05 28.63 -18.45
C ASN A 365 -4.53 28.82 -18.35
N GLY A 366 -3.74 27.90 -18.92
CA GLY A 366 -2.27 27.96 -18.93
C GLY A 366 -1.58 27.43 -17.68
N TYR A 367 -2.34 26.95 -16.70
CA TYR A 367 -1.81 26.33 -15.48
C TYR A 367 -2.13 24.85 -15.42
N TRP A 368 -1.19 24.05 -14.89
CA TRP A 368 -1.41 22.65 -14.62
C TRP A 368 -2.00 22.45 -13.23
N TYR A 369 -3.02 21.62 -13.15
CA TYR A 369 -3.67 21.18 -11.92
C TYR A 369 -3.66 19.68 -11.85
N TYR A 370 -3.62 19.12 -10.67
CA TYR A 370 -3.74 17.67 -10.48
C TYR A 370 -5.02 17.33 -9.74
N HIS A 371 -5.78 16.41 -10.34
CA HIS A 371 -6.98 15.87 -9.77
C HIS A 371 -6.73 14.41 -9.41
N ASP A 372 -6.98 14.03 -8.16
CA ASP A 372 -6.82 12.65 -7.73
C ASP A 372 -7.83 11.70 -8.40
N ALA A 373 -7.79 10.40 -8.06
CA ALA A 373 -8.69 9.41 -8.65
C ALA A 373 -10.18 9.71 -8.37
N SER A 374 -10.49 10.47 -7.31
CA SER A 374 -11.83 10.95 -7.01
C SER A 374 -12.25 12.17 -7.84
N GLY A 375 -11.36 12.70 -8.67
CA GLY A 375 -11.55 13.93 -9.43
C GLY A 375 -11.37 15.20 -8.62
N ALA A 376 -11.11 15.13 -7.32
CA ALA A 376 -10.89 16.30 -6.48
C ALA A 376 -9.53 16.94 -6.77
N GLN A 377 -9.51 18.26 -6.95
CA GLN A 377 -8.28 19.04 -7.11
C GLN A 377 -7.41 18.91 -5.87
N ARG A 378 -6.11 18.66 -6.09
CA ARG A 378 -5.11 18.56 -5.03
C ARG A 378 -4.37 19.88 -4.83
N THR A 379 -3.80 20.03 -3.64
CA THR A 379 -2.89 21.12 -3.25
C THR A 379 -1.73 20.52 -2.46
N GLY A 380 -0.63 21.26 -2.31
CA GLY A 380 0.56 20.80 -1.60
C GLY A 380 1.35 19.76 -2.38
N TRP A 381 2.16 18.97 -1.68
CA TRP A 381 3.00 17.96 -2.30
C TRP A 381 2.19 16.76 -2.82
N ILE A 382 2.48 16.36 -4.06
CA ILE A 382 1.97 15.12 -4.66
C ILE A 382 3.13 14.33 -5.28
N ASN A 383 3.04 13.00 -5.24
CA ASN A 383 3.91 12.13 -6.01
C ASN A 383 3.09 11.45 -7.11
N THR A 384 3.55 11.56 -8.34
CA THR A 384 2.90 10.90 -9.48
C THR A 384 3.92 10.65 -10.59
N GLY A 385 3.83 9.49 -11.23
CA GLY A 385 4.80 9.08 -12.25
C GLY A 385 6.25 9.02 -11.74
N GLY A 386 6.46 8.72 -10.44
CA GLY A 386 7.78 8.63 -9.83
C GLY A 386 8.44 9.99 -9.50
N HIS A 387 7.73 11.10 -9.67
CA HIS A 387 8.23 12.45 -9.39
C HIS A 387 7.37 13.18 -8.36
N TRP A 388 8.00 14.02 -7.54
CA TRP A 388 7.32 14.93 -6.64
C TRP A 388 7.05 16.26 -7.32
N TYR A 389 5.84 16.80 -7.08
CA TYR A 389 5.38 18.10 -7.54
C TYR A 389 4.78 18.84 -6.36
N HIS A 390 4.85 20.17 -6.39
CA HIS A 390 4.14 21.00 -5.42
C HIS A 390 3.05 21.81 -6.12
N LEU A 391 1.85 21.77 -5.53
CA LEU A 391 0.68 22.49 -6.00
C LEU A 391 0.39 23.59 -4.98
N GLY A 392 0.36 24.83 -5.41
CA GLY A 392 0.08 25.97 -4.56
C GLY A 392 -1.29 25.88 -3.89
N SER A 393 -1.62 26.82 -3.02
CA SER A 393 -2.90 26.86 -2.29
C SER A 393 -4.14 26.90 -3.20
N GLY A 394 -4.00 27.48 -4.42
CA GLY A 394 -5.00 27.45 -5.48
C GLY A 394 -5.01 26.17 -6.32
N GLY A 395 -4.12 25.21 -6.04
CA GLY A 395 -3.98 23.95 -6.74
C GLY A 395 -3.18 24.01 -8.05
N ALA A 396 -2.70 25.18 -8.47
CA ALA A 396 -1.83 25.30 -9.64
C ALA A 396 -0.44 24.71 -9.34
N MET A 397 0.10 23.96 -10.28
CA MET A 397 1.45 23.41 -10.21
C MET A 397 2.47 24.55 -10.18
N GLU A 398 3.38 24.51 -9.22
CA GLU A 398 4.46 25.48 -9.09
C GLU A 398 5.72 25.01 -9.83
N ILE A 399 6.55 25.98 -10.23
CA ILE A 399 7.85 25.78 -10.87
C ILE A 399 8.86 26.76 -10.26
N GLY A 400 10.15 26.46 -10.37
CA GLY A 400 11.20 27.28 -9.79
C GLY A 400 11.31 27.11 -8.28
N TRP A 401 11.74 28.18 -7.59
CA TRP A 401 11.92 28.14 -6.15
C TRP A 401 10.61 28.18 -5.39
N VAL A 402 10.42 27.23 -4.47
CA VAL A 402 9.27 27.24 -3.55
C VAL A 402 9.74 27.03 -2.11
N GLN A 403 9.08 27.68 -1.17
CA GLN A 403 9.34 27.49 0.27
C GLN A 403 8.15 26.79 0.92
N VAL A 404 8.38 25.62 1.50
CA VAL A 404 7.35 24.82 2.17
C VAL A 404 7.84 24.43 3.55
N GLY A 405 7.08 24.74 4.58
CA GLY A 405 7.44 24.40 5.96
C GLY A 405 8.77 24.99 6.44
N GLY A 406 9.19 26.12 5.87
CA GLY A 406 10.47 26.77 6.17
C GLY A 406 11.65 26.27 5.35
N SER A 407 11.52 25.19 4.60
CA SER A 407 12.55 24.62 3.72
C SER A 407 12.38 25.10 2.29
N TRP A 408 13.47 25.34 1.58
CA TRP A 408 13.49 25.70 0.17
C TRP A 408 13.66 24.47 -0.72
N TYR A 409 12.92 24.45 -1.81
CA TYR A 409 12.93 23.42 -2.85
C TYR A 409 13.05 24.07 -4.22
N TYR A 410 13.58 23.35 -5.21
CA TYR A 410 13.55 23.81 -6.60
C TYR A 410 12.79 22.82 -7.47
N LEU A 411 11.77 23.34 -8.15
CA LEU A 411 10.94 22.59 -9.07
C LEU A 411 11.40 22.93 -10.50
N GLY A 412 11.77 21.93 -11.28
CA GLY A 412 12.21 22.10 -12.65
C GLY A 412 11.12 22.69 -13.56
N ALA A 413 11.45 22.95 -14.81
CA ALA A 413 10.50 23.48 -15.79
C ALA A 413 9.29 22.57 -16.04
N SER A 414 9.42 21.27 -15.77
CA SER A 414 8.31 20.31 -15.80
C SER A 414 7.45 20.33 -14.53
N GLY A 415 7.81 21.11 -13.52
CA GLY A 415 7.22 21.10 -12.17
C GLY A 415 7.78 20.01 -11.27
N ALA A 416 8.59 19.07 -11.77
CA ALA A 416 9.18 18.02 -10.96
C ALA A 416 10.22 18.57 -9.97
N MET A 417 10.16 18.13 -8.71
CA MET A 417 11.14 18.46 -7.68
C MET A 417 12.52 17.92 -8.07
N THR A 418 13.53 18.74 -7.92
CA THR A 418 14.93 18.37 -8.23
C THR A 418 15.67 17.92 -6.98
N THR A 419 16.68 17.06 -7.18
CA THR A 419 17.65 16.62 -6.15
C THR A 419 19.06 16.72 -6.68
N GLY A 420 20.06 16.68 -5.81
CA GLY A 420 21.46 16.80 -6.19
C GLY A 420 21.87 18.23 -6.63
N TRP A 421 22.94 18.34 -7.40
CA TRP A 421 23.47 19.60 -7.87
C TRP A 421 22.57 20.26 -8.91
N GLN A 422 22.24 21.54 -8.69
CA GLN A 422 21.45 22.36 -9.59
C GLN A 422 22.20 23.66 -9.90
N LYS A 423 22.32 24.02 -11.18
CA LYS A 423 22.84 25.33 -11.61
C LYS A 423 21.67 26.22 -12.00
N ILE A 424 21.35 27.19 -11.14
CA ILE A 424 20.19 28.06 -11.29
C ILE A 424 20.71 29.49 -11.39
N GLU A 425 20.38 30.20 -12.47
CA GLU A 425 20.80 31.59 -12.74
C GLU A 425 22.30 31.81 -12.55
N GLY A 426 23.13 30.84 -12.96
CA GLY A 426 24.59 30.91 -12.89
C GLY A 426 25.20 30.46 -11.58
N SER A 427 24.44 30.33 -10.50
CA SER A 427 24.88 29.87 -9.17
C SER A 427 24.62 28.37 -8.98
N TRP A 428 25.48 27.68 -8.21
CA TRP A 428 25.31 26.29 -7.86
C TRP A 428 24.64 26.13 -6.51
N TYR A 429 23.68 25.20 -6.45
CA TYR A 429 22.94 24.78 -5.27
C TYR A 429 22.97 23.25 -5.15
N TYR A 430 22.71 22.73 -3.98
CA TYR A 430 22.53 21.29 -3.78
C TYR A 430 21.22 21.03 -3.04
N MET A 431 20.41 20.17 -3.64
CA MET A 431 19.18 19.64 -3.03
C MET A 431 19.45 18.26 -2.46
N ASP A 432 19.12 18.03 -1.20
CA ASP A 432 19.28 16.71 -0.60
C ASP A 432 18.33 15.66 -1.24
N SER A 433 18.36 14.43 -0.76
CA SER A 433 17.50 13.35 -1.28
C SER A 433 16.00 13.61 -1.10
N ASN A 434 15.62 14.52 -0.21
CA ASN A 434 14.24 14.96 0.00
C ASN A 434 13.91 16.23 -0.78
N GLY A 435 14.84 16.73 -1.59
CA GLY A 435 14.69 17.95 -2.38
C GLY A 435 14.95 19.24 -1.60
N VAL A 436 15.36 19.17 -0.32
CA VAL A 436 15.60 20.36 0.50
C VAL A 436 16.95 20.99 0.11
N MET A 437 16.95 22.30 -0.16
CA MET A 437 18.14 23.09 -0.43
C MET A 437 19.06 23.13 0.79
N LEU A 438 20.33 22.77 0.62
CA LEU A 438 21.33 22.79 1.68
C LEU A 438 21.89 24.18 1.91
N THR A 439 22.20 24.49 3.17
CA THR A 439 22.97 25.65 3.64
C THR A 439 24.02 25.18 4.65
N GLY A 440 25.11 25.95 4.81
CA GLY A 440 26.22 25.53 5.69
C GLY A 440 27.14 24.50 5.03
N THR A 441 27.86 23.71 5.82
CA THR A 441 28.91 22.81 5.32
C THR A 441 28.47 21.35 5.41
N HIS A 442 28.55 20.64 4.27
CA HIS A 442 28.10 19.25 4.11
C HIS A 442 29.13 18.42 3.39
N TRP A 443 29.18 17.10 3.67
CA TRP A 443 30.00 16.15 2.94
C TRP A 443 29.23 15.62 1.73
N ILE A 444 29.67 16.03 0.52
CA ILE A 444 28.99 15.73 -0.74
C ILE A 444 30.06 15.27 -1.75
N ASP A 445 29.81 14.15 -2.41
CA ASP A 445 30.67 13.59 -3.48
C ASP A 445 32.15 13.47 -3.06
N GLY A 446 32.41 13.00 -1.82
CA GLY A 446 33.77 12.76 -1.32
C GLY A 446 34.52 14.02 -0.90
N ALA A 447 33.87 15.18 -0.74
CA ALA A 447 34.48 16.43 -0.27
C ALA A 447 33.53 17.27 0.60
N TRP A 448 34.11 18.09 1.48
CA TRP A 448 33.36 19.11 2.20
C TRP A 448 32.96 20.24 1.22
N ARG A 449 31.66 20.60 1.23
CA ARG A 449 31.10 21.66 0.42
C ARG A 449 30.38 22.66 1.31
N THR A 450 30.67 23.93 1.11
CA THR A 450 30.05 25.00 1.91
C THR A 450 29.09 25.84 1.07
N PHE A 451 27.91 26.03 1.62
CA PHE A 451 26.83 26.84 1.03
C PHE A 451 26.56 28.04 1.96
N ASN A 452 26.34 29.19 1.39
CA ASN A 452 25.95 30.38 2.16
C ASN A 452 24.51 30.24 2.68
N SER A 453 24.02 31.25 3.41
CA SER A 453 22.66 31.28 3.97
C SER A 453 21.55 31.30 2.91
N SER A 454 21.87 31.64 1.66
CA SER A 454 20.96 31.59 0.52
C SER A 454 21.09 30.29 -0.29
N GLY A 455 21.88 29.30 0.20
CA GLY A 455 22.07 28.01 -0.45
C GLY A 455 23.07 28.02 -1.61
N VAL A 456 23.71 29.13 -1.92
CA VAL A 456 24.70 29.19 -3.00
C VAL A 456 26.00 28.54 -2.54
N TRP A 457 26.52 27.63 -3.36
CA TRP A 457 27.81 27.01 -3.12
C TRP A 457 28.97 28.04 -3.23
N ILE A 458 29.82 28.07 -2.22
CA ILE A 458 30.91 29.02 -2.08
C ILE A 458 32.29 28.35 -1.91
N GLY A 459 32.37 26.98 -1.95
CA GLY A 459 33.64 26.27 -1.86
C GLY A 459 33.56 24.91 -1.17
#